data_0da2e88433a4139476fb3966b804123a
#
_entry.id   0da2e88433a4139476fb3966b804123a
#
_cell.length_a   1.000
_cell.length_b   1.000
_cell.length_c   1.000
_cell.angle_alpha   90.00
_cell.angle_beta   90.00
_cell.angle_gamma   90.00
#
_symmetry.space_group_name_H-M   'P 1'
#
loop_
_entity.id
_entity.type
_entity.pdbx_description
1 polymer ?
#
loop_
_entity_poly.entity_id
_entity_poly.type
_entity_poly.pdbx_seq_one_letter_code
_entity_poly.pdbx_strand_id
1 'polypeptide(L)'
;MTLPKVQTLKRGGSRFYVEPETQEKVPGVTSILSMLPKPFLTFWSAKMVAEFAVDNFGAYSQLIMNGQRQAAIDLLKGAPRRFTMERADIGTEAHGLFEMMGRGEDIGRITPEMHDYVEHFQQWLDDFQPDFLLQEETVWSDKYRYAGSFDAIAVVGGETVIIDYKTSKSAYPDTALQLAAYKNADHIIRPDGSRVPVPKITAGAVLHITPAGYEFIPYEIGEEVF
;
A
#
# COMPACT_ATOMS: atom_id res chain seq x y z
N MET A 1 13.77 7.84 -11.68
CA MET A 1 13.59 6.67 -12.58
C MET A 1 13.28 5.49 -11.71
N THR A 2 12.03 4.99 -11.73
CA THR A 2 11.64 3.81 -10.93
C THR A 2 12.49 2.60 -11.33
N LEU A 3 13.08 1.94 -10.35
CA LEU A 3 13.86 0.71 -10.59
C LEU A 3 12.95 -0.38 -11.19
N PRO A 4 13.49 -1.28 -12.03
CA PRO A 4 12.73 -2.42 -12.51
C PRO A 4 12.22 -3.24 -11.32
N LYS A 5 10.95 -3.64 -11.34
CA LYS A 5 10.33 -4.45 -10.28
C LYS A 5 10.16 -5.90 -10.74
N VAL A 6 10.17 -6.83 -9.79
CA VAL A 6 9.85 -8.24 -10.06
C VAL A 6 8.48 -8.36 -10.72
N GLN A 7 8.39 -9.20 -11.74
CA GLN A 7 7.16 -9.38 -12.50
C GLN A 7 6.01 -9.86 -11.61
N THR A 8 4.85 -9.24 -11.76
CA THR A 8 3.63 -9.68 -11.09
C THR A 8 2.53 -9.97 -12.09
N LEU A 9 1.60 -10.85 -11.71
CA LEU A 9 0.38 -11.10 -12.46
C LEU A 9 -0.84 -11.06 -11.53
N LYS A 10 -1.99 -10.65 -12.06
CA LYS A 10 -3.27 -10.67 -11.33
C LYS A 10 -4.13 -11.82 -11.83
N ARG A 11 -4.65 -12.63 -10.92
CA ARG A 11 -5.58 -13.73 -11.22
C ARG A 11 -6.66 -13.79 -10.14
N GLY A 12 -7.92 -13.72 -10.50
CA GLY A 12 -9.04 -13.77 -9.55
C GLY A 12 -9.03 -12.67 -8.48
N GLY A 13 -8.47 -11.50 -8.82
CA GLY A 13 -8.32 -10.39 -7.85
C GLY A 13 -7.06 -10.45 -7.00
N SER A 14 -6.36 -11.57 -6.96
CA SER A 14 -5.10 -11.76 -6.21
C SER A 14 -3.88 -11.43 -7.06
N ARG A 15 -2.86 -10.85 -6.43
CA ARG A 15 -1.55 -10.62 -7.02
C ARG A 15 -0.64 -11.82 -6.76
N PHE A 16 0.05 -12.28 -7.80
CA PHE A 16 1.11 -13.28 -7.70
C PHE A 16 2.42 -12.67 -8.19
N TYR A 17 3.51 -13.00 -7.53
CA TYR A 17 4.86 -12.67 -7.96
C TYR A 17 5.42 -13.83 -8.78
N VAL A 18 6.21 -13.51 -9.80
CA VAL A 18 6.82 -14.49 -10.70
C VAL A 18 8.32 -14.49 -10.48
N GLU A 19 8.86 -15.60 -10.05
CA GLU A 19 10.31 -15.77 -9.87
C GLU A 19 11.01 -15.66 -11.24
N PRO A 20 12.02 -14.78 -11.39
CA PRO A 20 12.59 -14.47 -12.71
C PRO A 20 13.21 -15.66 -13.46
N GLU A 21 13.88 -16.56 -12.75
CA GLU A 21 14.60 -17.70 -13.36
C GLU A 21 13.69 -18.91 -13.58
N THR A 22 12.98 -19.33 -12.53
CA THR A 22 12.18 -20.56 -12.53
C THR A 22 10.77 -20.37 -13.08
N GLN A 23 10.31 -19.11 -13.19
CA GLN A 23 8.94 -18.75 -13.57
C GLN A 23 7.88 -19.27 -12.60
N GLU A 24 8.32 -19.62 -11.40
CA GLU A 24 7.44 -20.01 -10.32
C GLU A 24 6.56 -18.84 -9.89
N LYS A 25 5.35 -19.16 -9.41
CA LYS A 25 4.36 -18.15 -9.02
C LYS A 25 3.96 -18.37 -7.56
N VAL A 26 4.16 -17.36 -6.76
CA VAL A 26 3.72 -17.36 -5.36
C VAL A 26 2.74 -16.19 -5.10
N PRO A 27 1.77 -16.36 -4.20
CA PRO A 27 0.84 -15.29 -3.84
C PRO A 27 1.58 -14.14 -3.15
N GLY A 28 1.10 -12.92 -3.38
CA GLY A 28 1.57 -11.75 -2.64
C GLY A 28 1.04 -11.74 -1.21
N VAL A 29 1.85 -11.27 -0.24
CA VAL A 29 1.45 -11.11 1.17
C VAL A 29 0.12 -10.38 1.29
N THR A 30 -0.06 -9.25 0.62
CA THR A 30 -1.32 -8.49 0.66
C THR A 30 -2.51 -9.26 0.10
N SER A 31 -2.29 -10.19 -0.86
CA SER A 31 -3.34 -11.06 -1.38
C SER A 31 -3.74 -12.13 -0.37
N ILE A 32 -2.78 -12.69 0.38
CA ILE A 32 -3.05 -13.62 1.47
C ILE A 32 -3.84 -12.90 2.57
N LEU A 33 -3.40 -11.74 3.01
CA LEU A 33 -4.08 -10.94 4.04
C LEU A 33 -5.48 -10.48 3.63
N SER A 34 -5.72 -10.32 2.32
CA SER A 34 -7.07 -9.98 1.82
C SER A 34 -8.09 -11.08 2.04
N MET A 35 -7.66 -12.32 2.37
CA MET A 35 -8.55 -13.44 2.73
C MET A 35 -9.07 -13.33 4.17
N LEU A 36 -8.47 -12.49 5.01
CA LEU A 36 -8.96 -12.24 6.36
C LEU A 36 -10.35 -11.60 6.32
N PRO A 37 -11.30 -12.04 7.18
CA PRO A 37 -12.64 -11.47 7.23
C PRO A 37 -12.60 -9.97 7.57
N LYS A 38 -13.27 -9.16 6.75
CA LYS A 38 -13.41 -7.70 6.97
C LYS A 38 -14.91 -7.33 7.03
N PRO A 39 -15.64 -7.75 8.06
CA PRO A 39 -17.11 -7.56 8.13
C PRO A 39 -17.53 -6.09 8.09
N PHE A 40 -16.68 -5.17 8.55
CA PHE A 40 -16.93 -3.73 8.49
C PHE A 40 -17.07 -3.19 7.06
N LEU A 41 -16.49 -3.87 6.04
CA LEU A 41 -16.58 -3.43 4.64
C LEU A 41 -18.03 -3.44 4.12
N THR A 42 -18.90 -4.29 4.64
CA THR A 42 -20.32 -4.30 4.27
C THR A 42 -21.00 -3.00 4.71
N PHE A 43 -20.80 -2.60 5.96
CA PHE A 43 -21.36 -1.37 6.51
C PHE A 43 -20.75 -0.15 5.83
N TRP A 44 -19.43 -0.18 5.60
CA TRP A 44 -18.72 0.87 4.88
C TRP A 44 -19.26 1.04 3.44
N SER A 45 -19.44 -0.05 2.70
CA SER A 45 -20.00 0.01 1.33
C SER A 45 -21.41 0.59 1.33
N ALA A 46 -22.28 0.18 2.26
CA ALA A 46 -23.62 0.72 2.38
C ALA A 46 -23.60 2.22 2.66
N LYS A 47 -22.71 2.67 3.56
CA LYS A 47 -22.50 4.08 3.88
C LYS A 47 -22.06 4.87 2.64
N MET A 48 -21.06 4.39 1.87
CA MET A 48 -20.59 5.06 0.65
C MET A 48 -21.69 5.22 -0.39
N VAL A 49 -22.56 4.22 -0.55
CA VAL A 49 -23.71 4.32 -1.46
C VAL A 49 -24.70 5.38 -0.97
N ALA A 50 -24.98 5.42 0.32
CA ALA A 50 -25.91 6.39 0.91
C ALA A 50 -25.39 7.83 0.80
N GLU A 51 -24.12 8.06 1.17
CA GLU A 51 -23.48 9.39 1.05
C GLU A 51 -23.47 9.84 -0.42
N PHE A 52 -23.03 8.99 -1.34
CA PHE A 52 -23.04 9.31 -2.76
C PHE A 52 -24.46 9.64 -3.26
N ALA A 53 -25.49 8.94 -2.79
CA ALA A 53 -26.88 9.21 -3.18
C ALA A 53 -27.36 10.58 -2.69
N VAL A 54 -26.98 10.98 -1.46
CA VAL A 54 -27.31 12.31 -0.92
C VAL A 54 -26.63 13.41 -1.73
N ASP A 55 -25.31 13.26 -1.94
CA ASP A 55 -24.48 14.27 -2.59
C ASP A 55 -24.77 14.43 -4.10
N ASN A 56 -25.27 13.33 -4.76
CA ASN A 56 -25.47 13.29 -6.20
C ASN A 56 -26.93 13.04 -6.59
N PHE A 57 -27.89 13.53 -5.80
CA PHE A 57 -29.33 13.32 -6.02
C PHE A 57 -29.76 13.69 -7.43
N GLY A 58 -29.32 14.82 -7.96
CA GLY A 58 -29.66 15.30 -9.30
C GLY A 58 -29.26 14.32 -10.41
N ALA A 59 -28.07 13.71 -10.29
CA ALA A 59 -27.52 12.84 -11.34
C ALA A 59 -28.35 11.54 -11.51
N TYR A 60 -28.62 10.82 -10.42
CA TYR A 60 -29.39 9.56 -10.54
C TYR A 60 -30.89 9.78 -10.68
N SER A 61 -31.47 10.86 -10.14
CA SER A 61 -32.89 11.19 -10.32
C SER A 61 -33.20 11.52 -11.78
N GLN A 62 -32.32 12.23 -12.47
CA GLN A 62 -32.45 12.48 -13.90
C GLN A 62 -32.45 11.18 -14.73
N LEU A 63 -31.57 10.22 -14.39
CA LEU A 63 -31.56 8.91 -15.02
C LEU A 63 -32.88 8.16 -14.83
N ILE A 64 -33.46 8.23 -13.63
CA ILE A 64 -34.76 7.61 -13.32
C ILE A 64 -35.88 8.27 -14.17
N MET A 65 -35.94 9.60 -14.19
CA MET A 65 -36.95 10.35 -14.97
C MET A 65 -36.87 10.05 -16.47
N ASN A 66 -35.68 9.78 -16.98
CA ASN A 66 -35.44 9.38 -18.36
C ASN A 66 -35.68 7.88 -18.62
N GLY A 67 -36.25 7.13 -17.69
CA GLY A 67 -36.50 5.69 -17.82
C GLY A 67 -35.25 4.81 -17.71
N GLN A 68 -34.11 5.38 -17.37
CA GLN A 68 -32.81 4.68 -17.29
C GLN A 68 -32.54 4.13 -15.87
N ARG A 69 -33.53 3.44 -15.29
CA ARG A 69 -33.47 2.92 -13.91
C ARG A 69 -32.23 2.07 -13.63
N GLN A 70 -31.82 1.21 -14.60
CA GLN A 70 -30.66 0.34 -14.40
C GLN A 70 -29.36 1.18 -14.33
N ALA A 71 -29.20 2.19 -15.18
CA ALA A 71 -28.06 3.09 -15.13
C ALA A 71 -27.96 3.84 -13.78
N ALA A 72 -29.11 4.26 -13.22
CA ALA A 72 -29.14 4.87 -11.87
C ALA A 72 -28.68 3.88 -10.80
N ILE A 73 -29.11 2.63 -10.84
CA ILE A 73 -28.67 1.57 -9.92
C ILE A 73 -27.15 1.33 -10.05
N ASP A 74 -26.64 1.23 -11.28
CA ASP A 74 -25.21 0.98 -11.53
C ASP A 74 -24.34 2.17 -11.09
N LEU A 75 -24.84 3.39 -11.26
CA LEU A 75 -24.20 4.61 -10.75
C LEU A 75 -24.06 4.57 -9.24
N LEU A 76 -25.14 4.26 -8.51
CA LEU A 76 -25.14 4.18 -7.05
C LEU A 76 -24.28 3.00 -6.55
N LYS A 77 -24.50 1.82 -7.09
CA LYS A 77 -23.78 0.59 -6.73
C LYS A 77 -22.26 0.72 -6.94
N GLY A 78 -21.83 1.52 -7.94
CA GLY A 78 -20.44 1.74 -8.25
C GLY A 78 -19.70 2.71 -7.30
N ALA A 79 -20.39 3.41 -6.40
CA ALA A 79 -19.79 4.43 -5.53
C ALA A 79 -18.63 3.91 -4.67
N PRO A 80 -18.74 2.78 -3.95
CA PRO A 80 -17.64 2.27 -3.13
C PRO A 80 -16.38 1.97 -3.97
N ARG A 81 -16.57 1.40 -5.15
CA ARG A 81 -15.47 1.07 -6.04
C ARG A 81 -14.76 2.34 -6.56
N ARG A 82 -15.51 3.35 -6.99
CA ARG A 82 -14.92 4.63 -7.45
C ARG A 82 -14.10 5.27 -6.35
N PHE A 83 -14.65 5.37 -5.14
CA PHE A 83 -13.92 5.89 -3.99
C PHE A 83 -12.62 5.12 -3.71
N THR A 84 -12.69 3.77 -3.74
CA THR A 84 -11.50 2.94 -3.53
C THR A 84 -10.45 3.13 -4.62
N MET A 85 -10.87 3.26 -5.88
CA MET A 85 -9.94 3.48 -7.00
C MET A 85 -9.25 4.84 -6.89
N GLU A 86 -9.99 5.90 -6.63
CA GLU A 86 -9.45 7.25 -6.42
C GLU A 86 -8.41 7.27 -5.30
N ARG A 87 -8.71 6.63 -4.16
CA ARG A 87 -7.77 6.54 -3.04
C ARG A 87 -6.56 5.67 -3.35
N ALA A 88 -6.71 4.64 -4.17
CA ALA A 88 -5.59 3.80 -4.60
C ALA A 88 -4.66 4.56 -5.57
N ASP A 89 -5.20 5.41 -6.43
CA ASP A 89 -4.43 6.24 -7.35
C ASP A 89 -3.61 7.29 -6.57
N ILE A 90 -4.24 7.98 -5.61
CA ILE A 90 -3.55 8.91 -4.67
C ILE A 90 -2.43 8.17 -3.92
N GLY A 91 -2.72 6.99 -3.37
CA GLY A 91 -1.72 6.20 -2.65
C GLY A 91 -0.54 5.81 -3.53
N THR A 92 -0.80 5.39 -4.77
CA THR A 92 0.26 5.00 -5.72
C THR A 92 1.14 6.18 -6.09
N GLU A 93 0.57 7.36 -6.34
CA GLU A 93 1.32 8.58 -6.65
C GLU A 93 2.17 9.00 -5.44
N ALA A 94 1.58 9.04 -4.24
CA ALA A 94 2.28 9.41 -3.02
C ALA A 94 3.46 8.47 -2.72
N HIS A 95 3.28 7.15 -2.80
CA HIS A 95 4.38 6.17 -2.59
C HIS A 95 5.52 6.38 -3.59
N GLY A 96 5.20 6.67 -4.86
CA GLY A 96 6.22 6.99 -5.86
C GLY A 96 7.01 8.25 -5.52
N LEU A 97 6.37 9.29 -5.01
CA LEU A 97 7.03 10.52 -4.56
C LEU A 97 7.89 10.27 -3.31
N PHE A 98 7.40 9.49 -2.35
CA PHE A 98 8.15 9.13 -1.14
C PHE A 98 9.42 8.32 -1.48
N GLU A 99 9.31 7.38 -2.42
CA GLU A 99 10.45 6.61 -2.94
C GLU A 99 11.52 7.55 -3.54
N MET A 100 11.12 8.51 -4.38
CA MET A 100 12.03 9.49 -4.98
C MET A 100 12.67 10.39 -3.92
N MET A 101 11.90 10.91 -2.98
CA MET A 101 12.39 11.77 -1.88
C MET A 101 13.36 11.01 -0.99
N GLY A 102 13.05 9.76 -0.63
CA GLY A 102 13.94 8.92 0.16
C GLY A 102 15.27 8.58 -0.53
N ARG A 103 15.32 8.65 -1.86
CA ARG A 103 16.55 8.53 -2.65
C ARG A 103 17.26 9.86 -2.90
N GLY A 104 16.68 10.98 -2.46
CA GLY A 104 17.20 12.33 -2.76
C GLY A 104 17.04 12.71 -4.25
N GLU A 105 16.12 12.09 -4.96
CA GLU A 105 15.81 12.40 -6.35
C GLU A 105 14.90 13.65 -6.43
N ASP A 106 15.00 14.40 -7.52
CA ASP A 106 14.12 15.54 -7.81
C ASP A 106 12.70 15.02 -8.18
N ILE A 107 11.72 15.39 -7.39
CA ILE A 107 10.30 15.02 -7.61
C ILE A 107 9.60 15.86 -8.69
N GLY A 108 10.25 16.93 -9.18
CA GLY A 108 9.71 17.78 -10.23
C GLY A 108 8.43 18.51 -9.81
N ARG A 109 7.50 18.68 -10.77
CA ARG A 109 6.20 19.28 -10.50
C ARG A 109 5.23 18.22 -9.95
N ILE A 110 4.61 18.52 -8.85
CA ILE A 110 3.58 17.69 -8.22
C ILE A 110 2.20 18.30 -8.41
N THR A 111 1.17 17.47 -8.34
CA THR A 111 -0.23 17.95 -8.36
C THR A 111 -0.57 18.67 -7.05
N PRO A 112 -1.52 19.62 -7.04
CA PRO A 112 -1.93 20.28 -5.79
C PRO A 112 -2.38 19.31 -4.70
N GLU A 113 -2.93 18.17 -5.09
CA GLU A 113 -3.40 17.12 -4.18
C GLU A 113 -2.24 16.43 -3.45
N MET A 114 -1.03 16.38 -4.05
CA MET A 114 0.15 15.77 -3.44
C MET A 114 0.93 16.70 -2.52
N HIS A 115 0.65 18.00 -2.50
CA HIS A 115 1.43 18.98 -1.72
C HIS A 115 1.52 18.61 -0.24
N ASP A 116 0.37 18.35 0.40
CA ASP A 116 0.34 18.03 1.83
C ASP A 116 1.06 16.72 2.14
N TYR A 117 0.93 15.70 1.26
CA TYR A 117 1.62 14.42 1.43
C TYR A 117 3.14 14.58 1.33
N VAL A 118 3.62 15.36 0.37
CA VAL A 118 5.05 15.65 0.19
C VAL A 118 5.60 16.46 1.35
N GLU A 119 4.86 17.49 1.80
CA GLU A 119 5.24 18.33 2.95
C GLU A 119 5.38 17.48 4.21
N HIS A 120 4.40 16.63 4.51
CA HIS A 120 4.43 15.81 5.72
C HIS A 120 5.47 14.67 5.64
N PHE A 121 5.75 14.14 4.45
CA PHE A 121 6.86 13.22 4.29
C PHE A 121 8.21 13.91 4.51
N GLN A 122 8.38 15.13 4.00
CA GLN A 122 9.59 15.92 4.26
C GLN A 122 9.76 16.23 5.76
N GLN A 123 8.68 16.59 6.46
CA GLN A 123 8.73 16.80 7.92
C GLN A 123 9.21 15.53 8.63
N TRP A 124 8.69 14.35 8.24
CA TRP A 124 9.15 13.09 8.81
C TRP A 124 10.63 12.83 8.51
N LEU A 125 11.13 13.13 7.30
CA LEU A 125 12.54 13.02 6.97
C LEU A 125 13.41 13.92 7.85
N ASP A 126 12.96 15.15 8.11
CA ASP A 126 13.67 16.12 8.93
C ASP A 126 13.69 15.72 10.41
N ASP A 127 12.57 15.20 10.93
CA ASP A 127 12.40 14.81 12.33
C ASP A 127 13.13 13.52 12.69
N PHE A 128 13.10 12.52 11.81
CA PHE A 128 13.63 11.18 12.07
C PHE A 128 14.97 10.89 11.41
N GLN A 129 15.35 11.63 10.40
CA GLN A 129 16.61 11.51 9.64
C GLN A 129 16.94 10.04 9.29
N PRO A 130 16.00 9.31 8.61
CA PRO A 130 16.18 7.91 8.30
C PRO A 130 17.37 7.69 7.35
N ASP A 131 18.21 6.70 7.64
CA ASP A 131 19.21 6.21 6.69
C ASP A 131 18.61 5.03 5.92
N PHE A 132 18.16 5.28 4.68
CA PHE A 132 17.52 4.28 3.86
C PHE A 132 18.50 3.22 3.36
N LEU A 133 18.29 1.99 3.79
CA LEU A 133 19.07 0.84 3.33
C LEU A 133 18.51 0.26 2.03
N LEU A 134 17.19 0.13 1.94
CA LEU A 134 16.47 -0.46 0.81
C LEU A 134 15.09 0.19 0.65
N GLN A 135 14.65 0.38 -0.60
CA GLN A 135 13.33 0.91 -0.92
C GLN A 135 12.71 0.15 -2.08
N GLU A 136 11.41 -0.17 -1.99
CA GLU A 136 10.60 -0.79 -3.05
C GLU A 136 11.17 -2.11 -3.60
N GLU A 137 11.85 -2.88 -2.76
CA GLU A 137 12.37 -4.19 -3.10
C GLU A 137 11.35 -5.30 -2.80
N THR A 138 11.56 -6.49 -3.38
CA THR A 138 10.67 -7.62 -3.21
C THR A 138 11.30 -8.69 -2.33
N VAL A 139 10.65 -9.05 -1.23
CA VAL A 139 11.00 -10.23 -0.42
C VAL A 139 10.35 -11.47 -0.98
N TRP A 140 11.01 -12.62 -0.75
CA TRP A 140 10.55 -13.94 -1.18
C TRP A 140 10.74 -14.96 -0.08
N SER A 141 9.72 -15.78 0.17
CA SER A 141 9.82 -16.92 1.07
C SER A 141 9.68 -18.22 0.29
N ASP A 142 10.78 -18.97 0.24
CA ASP A 142 10.82 -20.34 -0.29
C ASP A 142 10.09 -21.29 0.65
N LYS A 143 10.24 -21.08 1.96
CA LYS A 143 9.65 -21.92 3.00
C LYS A 143 8.12 -21.84 3.04
N TYR A 144 7.58 -20.64 3.01
CA TYR A 144 6.13 -20.42 3.17
C TYR A 144 5.43 -20.07 1.85
N ARG A 145 6.17 -19.96 0.76
CA ARG A 145 5.67 -19.80 -0.60
C ARG A 145 4.85 -18.54 -0.80
N TYR A 146 5.40 -17.41 -0.38
CA TYR A 146 4.85 -16.07 -0.62
C TYR A 146 5.95 -15.11 -1.07
N ALA A 147 5.53 -13.96 -1.60
CA ALA A 147 6.40 -12.83 -1.86
C ALA A 147 5.67 -11.51 -1.57
N GLY A 148 6.42 -10.42 -1.49
CA GLY A 148 5.81 -9.11 -1.31
C GLY A 148 6.81 -7.99 -1.47
N SER A 149 6.35 -6.84 -1.97
CA SER A 149 7.19 -5.63 -2.02
C SER A 149 6.93 -4.80 -0.77
N PHE A 150 8.01 -4.42 -0.11
CA PHE A 150 7.99 -3.50 1.02
C PHE A 150 8.35 -2.08 0.54
N ASP A 151 7.85 -1.07 1.25
CA ASP A 151 8.11 0.32 0.87
C ASP A 151 9.52 0.75 1.23
N ALA A 152 9.96 0.55 2.49
CA ALA A 152 11.32 0.89 2.90
C ALA A 152 11.86 0.01 4.05
N ILE A 153 13.19 -0.14 4.09
CA ILE A 153 13.96 -0.54 5.27
C ILE A 153 14.99 0.56 5.50
N ALA A 154 14.98 1.15 6.69
CA ALA A 154 15.86 2.25 7.06
C ALA A 154 16.39 2.10 8.50
N VAL A 155 17.52 2.73 8.78
CA VAL A 155 17.97 2.92 10.17
C VAL A 155 17.31 4.20 10.71
N VAL A 156 16.53 4.05 11.77
CA VAL A 156 15.83 5.14 12.45
C VAL A 156 16.13 5.04 13.95
N GLY A 157 16.73 6.07 14.54
CA GLY A 157 17.07 6.06 15.96
C GLY A 157 18.04 4.95 16.38
N GLY A 158 18.84 4.43 15.44
CA GLY A 158 19.78 3.33 15.66
C GLY A 158 19.19 1.92 15.50
N GLU A 159 17.91 1.79 15.17
CA GLU A 159 17.24 0.52 14.89
C GLU A 159 17.03 0.33 13.39
N THR A 160 17.14 -0.91 12.90
CA THR A 160 16.77 -1.25 11.52
C THR A 160 15.26 -1.51 11.45
N VAL A 161 14.54 -0.56 10.90
CA VAL A 161 13.07 -0.54 10.85
C VAL A 161 12.59 -0.90 9.45
N ILE A 162 11.66 -1.85 9.35
CA ILE A 162 10.87 -2.03 8.15
C ILE A 162 9.65 -1.11 8.21
N ILE A 163 9.45 -0.31 7.18
CA ILE A 163 8.46 0.76 7.14
C ILE A 163 7.47 0.48 6.00
N ASP A 164 6.19 0.59 6.32
CA ASP A 164 5.09 0.53 5.36
C ASP A 164 4.42 1.92 5.32
N TYR A 165 4.30 2.49 4.14
CA TYR A 165 3.66 3.78 3.94
C TYR A 165 2.15 3.62 3.80
N LYS A 166 1.38 4.43 4.51
CA LYS A 166 -0.08 4.45 4.42
C LYS A 166 -0.59 5.87 4.24
N THR A 167 -1.41 6.05 3.20
CA THR A 167 -2.13 7.30 2.89
C THR A 167 -3.64 7.17 3.10
N SER A 168 -4.08 5.99 3.55
CA SER A 168 -5.49 5.70 3.86
C SER A 168 -5.93 6.41 5.14
N LYS A 169 -7.25 6.47 5.37
CA LYS A 169 -7.82 7.14 6.56
C LYS A 169 -7.31 6.59 7.89
N SER A 170 -6.88 5.34 7.93
CA SER A 170 -6.41 4.67 9.16
C SER A 170 -5.36 3.62 8.81
N ALA A 171 -4.40 3.39 9.71
CA ALA A 171 -3.56 2.22 9.71
C ALA A 171 -4.33 1.03 10.33
N TYR A 172 -4.25 -0.13 9.71
CA TYR A 172 -5.00 -1.31 10.12
C TYR A 172 -4.11 -2.32 10.86
N PRO A 173 -4.64 -3.08 11.85
CA PRO A 173 -3.86 -4.06 12.60
C PRO A 173 -3.23 -5.16 11.74
N ASP A 174 -3.84 -5.51 10.59
CA ASP A 174 -3.30 -6.50 9.66
C ASP A 174 -1.98 -6.07 8.99
N THR A 175 -1.59 -4.80 9.13
CA THR A 175 -0.26 -4.32 8.71
C THR A 175 0.86 -4.95 9.55
N ALA A 176 0.63 -5.28 10.82
CA ALA A 176 1.61 -6.03 11.63
C ALA A 176 1.97 -7.37 10.98
N LEU A 177 0.95 -8.12 10.51
CA LEU A 177 1.14 -9.39 9.80
C LEU A 177 1.91 -9.19 8.48
N GLN A 178 1.65 -8.10 7.77
CA GLN A 178 2.36 -7.76 6.54
C GLN A 178 3.85 -7.52 6.81
N LEU A 179 4.17 -6.69 7.80
CA LEU A 179 5.54 -6.37 8.19
C LEU A 179 6.27 -7.60 8.74
N ALA A 180 5.60 -8.42 9.55
CA ALA A 180 6.15 -9.68 10.07
C ALA A 180 6.46 -10.66 8.93
N ALA A 181 5.57 -10.79 7.92
CA ALA A 181 5.83 -11.61 6.75
C ALA A 181 7.06 -11.12 5.97
N TYR A 182 7.21 -9.81 5.80
CA TYR A 182 8.39 -9.27 5.11
C TYR A 182 9.68 -9.51 5.88
N LYS A 183 9.68 -9.30 7.20
CA LYS A 183 10.84 -9.55 8.08
C LYS A 183 11.29 -11.01 8.04
N ASN A 184 10.35 -11.96 8.00
CA ASN A 184 10.61 -13.41 8.09
C ASN A 184 10.72 -14.09 6.71
N ALA A 185 10.85 -13.34 5.63
CA ALA A 185 11.14 -13.88 4.31
C ALA A 185 12.58 -14.39 4.23
N ASP A 186 12.82 -15.36 3.32
CA ASP A 186 14.12 -16.01 3.24
C ASP A 186 15.18 -15.12 2.57
N HIS A 187 14.78 -14.31 1.57
CA HIS A 187 15.68 -13.40 0.87
C HIS A 187 14.91 -12.29 0.14
N ILE A 188 15.65 -11.29 -0.35
CA ILE A 188 15.17 -10.32 -1.32
C ILE A 188 15.51 -10.82 -2.69
N ILE A 189 14.54 -10.79 -3.62
CA ILE A 189 14.71 -11.16 -5.02
C ILE A 189 14.60 -9.92 -5.91
N ARG A 190 15.49 -9.82 -6.90
CA ARG A 190 15.52 -8.72 -7.86
C ARG A 190 15.06 -9.16 -9.24
N PRO A 191 14.71 -8.21 -10.13
CA PRO A 191 14.22 -8.54 -11.48
C PRO A 191 15.22 -9.31 -12.36
N ASP A 192 16.52 -9.20 -12.07
CA ASP A 192 17.59 -9.96 -12.73
C ASP A 192 17.79 -11.38 -12.18
N GLY A 193 16.94 -11.79 -11.22
CA GLY A 193 17.03 -13.09 -10.55
C GLY A 193 18.03 -13.12 -9.39
N SER A 194 18.79 -12.06 -9.16
CA SER A 194 19.74 -12.02 -8.05
C SER A 194 18.99 -12.04 -6.70
N ARG A 195 19.59 -12.75 -5.73
CA ARG A 195 19.05 -12.92 -4.37
C ARG A 195 20.02 -12.35 -3.36
N VAL A 196 19.53 -11.52 -2.49
CA VAL A 196 20.31 -10.91 -1.40
C VAL A 196 19.65 -11.17 -0.06
N PRO A 197 20.41 -11.27 1.05
CA PRO A 197 19.81 -11.50 2.36
C PRO A 197 18.92 -10.33 2.78
N VAL A 198 17.84 -10.64 3.48
CA VAL A 198 17.05 -9.61 4.17
C VAL A 198 17.91 -9.04 5.30
N PRO A 199 18.05 -7.71 5.44
CA PRO A 199 18.73 -7.11 6.57
C PRO A 199 18.14 -7.59 7.90
N LYS A 200 18.95 -7.58 8.97
CA LYS A 200 18.44 -7.92 10.29
C LYS A 200 17.51 -6.80 10.79
N ILE A 201 16.22 -6.96 10.55
CA ILE A 201 15.17 -6.03 10.97
C ILE A 201 14.91 -6.20 12.47
N THR A 202 14.98 -5.10 13.24
CA THR A 202 14.78 -5.07 14.69
C THR A 202 13.41 -4.52 15.07
N ALA A 203 12.82 -3.65 14.24
CA ALA A 203 11.54 -3.02 14.50
C ALA A 203 10.68 -2.91 13.22
N GLY A 204 9.39 -2.73 13.39
CA GLY A 204 8.44 -2.43 12.32
C GLY A 204 7.66 -1.16 12.62
N ALA A 205 7.36 -0.38 11.59
CA ALA A 205 6.55 0.81 11.74
C ALA A 205 5.66 1.07 10.51
N VAL A 206 4.58 1.77 10.73
CA VAL A 206 3.78 2.40 9.67
C VAL A 206 4.05 3.89 9.69
N LEU A 207 4.42 4.43 8.55
CA LEU A 207 4.40 5.86 8.32
C LEU A 207 3.05 6.22 7.67
N HIS A 208 2.14 6.70 8.51
CA HIS A 208 0.81 7.11 8.12
C HIS A 208 0.80 8.60 7.79
N ILE A 209 0.58 8.94 6.52
CA ILE A 209 0.59 10.32 6.03
C ILE A 209 -0.77 10.66 5.45
N THR A 210 -1.33 11.76 5.89
CA THR A 210 -2.60 12.32 5.43
C THR A 210 -2.44 13.82 5.15
N PRO A 211 -3.40 14.49 4.50
CA PRO A 211 -3.36 15.95 4.39
C PRO A 211 -3.38 16.71 5.73
N ALA A 212 -3.69 16.04 6.84
CA ALA A 212 -3.72 16.66 8.17
C ALA A 212 -2.40 16.54 8.95
N GLY A 213 -1.47 15.70 8.49
CA GLY A 213 -0.21 15.45 9.17
C GLY A 213 0.33 14.04 8.93
N TYR A 214 1.40 13.71 9.65
CA TYR A 214 1.92 12.35 9.66
C TYR A 214 1.95 11.77 11.09
N GLU A 215 1.93 10.43 11.15
CA GLU A 215 2.15 9.65 12.36
C GLU A 215 3.13 8.52 12.04
N PHE A 216 4.17 8.36 12.86
CA PHE A 216 5.11 7.24 12.75
C PHE A 216 4.80 6.23 13.85
N ILE A 217 4.07 5.16 13.50
CA ILE A 217 3.42 4.24 14.43
C ILE A 217 4.23 2.95 14.51
N PRO A 218 4.80 2.60 15.69
CA PRO A 218 5.47 1.32 15.86
C PRO A 218 4.47 0.16 15.83
N TYR A 219 4.90 -0.97 15.24
CA TYR A 219 4.14 -2.20 15.17
C TYR A 219 4.95 -3.37 15.72
N GLU A 220 4.29 -4.20 16.53
CA GLU A 220 4.85 -5.48 16.95
C GLU A 220 4.99 -6.41 15.76
N ILE A 221 6.20 -6.92 15.54
CA ILE A 221 6.56 -7.84 14.46
C ILE A 221 7.38 -9.02 14.98
N GLY A 222 7.13 -9.41 16.24
CA GLY A 222 7.73 -10.56 16.89
C GLY A 222 7.30 -11.90 16.27
N GLU A 223 7.91 -13.00 16.77
CA GLU A 223 7.58 -14.35 16.27
C GLU A 223 6.11 -14.73 16.51
N GLU A 224 5.49 -14.18 17.55
CA GLU A 224 4.09 -14.39 17.90
C GLU A 224 3.11 -13.75 16.92
N VAL A 225 3.57 -12.83 16.07
CA VAL A 225 2.76 -12.16 15.04
C VAL A 225 2.79 -12.93 13.72
N PHE A 226 3.90 -13.64 13.45
CA PHE A 226 4.12 -14.40 12.22
C PHE A 226 3.65 -15.85 12.34
#